data_6811c51e0c34aa15185117527e40718a
#
_entry.id   6811c51e0c34aa15185117527e40718a
#
_cell.length_a   1.000
_cell.length_b   1.000
_cell.length_c   1.000
_cell.angle_alpha   90.00
_cell.angle_beta   90.00
_cell.angle_gamma   90.00
#
_symmetry.space_group_name_H-M   'P 1'
#
loop_
_entity.id
_entity.type
_entity.pdbx_description
1 polymer ?
#
loop_
_entity_poly.entity_id
_entity_poly.type
_entity_poly.pdbx_seq_one_letter_code
_entity_poly.pdbx_strand_id
1 'polypeptide(L)'
;IIIGNLGKDPEIRYLPSGEAVANITVATTDKWKDKQTGEAKELTEWHRINFFGRQAEVAGQYLRKGSQVYVEGSLRTRKWTDKDGQEKYSTEIRADNMQMLGSRQGSGGPGPAGGGGQGGPGDDEGYGYEQQAQAPRRPAPASRPPSAAPAPRPAPAAKSSTGFEDMDDDIPF
;
A
#
# COMPACT_ATOMS: atom_id res chain seq x y z
N ILE A 1 -8.57 -15.22 11.79
CA ILE A 1 -8.18 -15.09 10.39
C ILE A 1 -9.05 -14.02 9.77
N ILE A 2 -8.42 -13.11 9.00
CA ILE A 2 -9.12 -12.05 8.26
C ILE A 2 -8.62 -12.06 6.81
N ILE A 3 -9.56 -11.98 5.88
CA ILE A 3 -9.31 -11.73 4.46
C ILE A 3 -10.07 -10.47 4.07
N GLY A 4 -9.36 -9.45 3.58
CA GLY A 4 -9.99 -8.19 3.21
C GLY A 4 -9.05 -7.24 2.48
N ASN A 5 -9.51 -6.02 2.27
CA ASN A 5 -8.78 -5.01 1.52
C ASN A 5 -8.35 -3.86 2.43
N LEU A 6 -7.14 -3.32 2.22
CA LEU A 6 -6.67 -2.17 2.96
C LEU A 6 -7.49 -0.92 2.62
N GLY A 7 -7.96 -0.21 3.65
CA GLY A 7 -8.68 1.05 3.49
C GLY A 7 -7.78 2.25 3.25
N LYS A 8 -6.52 2.16 3.69
CA LYS A 8 -5.48 3.19 3.55
C LYS A 8 -4.11 2.53 3.45
N ASP A 9 -3.11 3.33 3.08
CA ASP A 9 -1.71 2.89 3.09
C ASP A 9 -1.27 2.52 4.51
N PRO A 10 -0.32 1.56 4.68
CA PRO A 10 0.23 1.19 5.97
C PRO A 10 0.91 2.37 6.67
N GLU A 11 0.66 2.54 7.96
CA GLU A 11 1.36 3.50 8.81
C GLU A 11 2.54 2.81 9.49
N ILE A 12 3.76 3.18 9.10
CA ILE A 12 4.98 2.59 9.65
C ILE A 12 5.57 3.51 10.71
N ARG A 13 5.98 2.90 11.83
CA ARG A 13 6.68 3.55 12.93
C ARG A 13 7.84 2.67 13.36
N TYR A 14 8.86 3.28 13.94
CA TYR A 14 9.98 2.56 14.55
C TYR A 14 9.97 2.80 16.05
N LEU A 15 10.08 1.73 16.81
CA LEU A 15 10.24 1.80 18.26
C LEU A 15 11.65 2.33 18.60
N PRO A 16 11.88 2.83 19.84
CA PRO A 16 13.23 3.21 20.27
C PRO A 16 14.26 2.07 20.18
N SER A 17 13.79 0.82 20.20
CA SER A 17 14.60 -0.38 19.98
C SER A 17 15.05 -0.57 18.53
N GLY A 18 14.54 0.24 17.58
CA GLY A 18 14.75 0.08 16.14
C GLY A 18 13.81 -0.91 15.47
N GLU A 19 12.94 -1.57 16.20
CA GLU A 19 11.95 -2.50 15.65
C GLU A 19 10.85 -1.75 14.89
N ALA A 20 10.55 -2.19 13.67
CA ALA A 20 9.46 -1.63 12.87
C ALA A 20 8.09 -2.11 13.40
N VAL A 21 7.12 -1.20 13.40
CA VAL A 21 5.70 -1.47 13.67
C VAL A 21 4.87 -0.90 12.54
N ALA A 22 4.00 -1.71 11.95
CA ALA A 22 3.06 -1.27 10.93
C ALA A 22 1.62 -1.40 11.42
N ASN A 23 0.85 -0.33 11.25
CA ASN A 23 -0.57 -0.33 11.53
C ASN A 23 -1.32 -0.28 10.20
N ILE A 24 -2.19 -1.25 9.97
CA ILE A 24 -3.10 -1.26 8.82
C ILE A 24 -4.56 -1.31 9.27
N THR A 25 -5.44 -0.87 8.39
CA THR A 25 -6.88 -1.02 8.56
C THR A 25 -7.42 -1.82 7.39
N VAL A 26 -8.05 -2.95 7.68
CA VAL A 26 -8.58 -3.89 6.67
C VAL A 26 -10.09 -3.91 6.75
N ALA A 27 -10.74 -3.76 5.60
CA ALA A 27 -12.19 -3.89 5.45
C ALA A 27 -12.57 -5.33 5.11
N THR A 28 -13.53 -5.87 5.84
CA THR A 28 -14.28 -7.07 5.45
C THR A 28 -15.72 -6.66 5.15
N THR A 29 -16.28 -7.13 4.04
CA THR A 29 -17.62 -6.74 3.61
C THR A 29 -18.49 -7.96 3.39
N ASP A 30 -19.56 -8.03 4.16
CA ASP A 30 -20.62 -9.02 3.98
C ASP A 30 -21.69 -8.46 3.06
N LYS A 31 -22.12 -9.26 2.09
CA LYS A 31 -23.19 -8.89 1.14
C LYS A 31 -24.30 -9.94 1.19
N TRP A 32 -25.53 -9.47 1.38
CA TRP A 32 -26.70 -10.34 1.38
C TRP A 32 -27.87 -9.69 0.68
N LYS A 33 -28.83 -10.51 0.30
CA LYS A 33 -30.10 -10.05 -0.24
C LYS A 33 -31.18 -10.09 0.84
N ASP A 34 -31.83 -8.96 1.06
CA ASP A 34 -32.95 -8.88 1.98
C ASP A 34 -34.12 -9.75 1.43
N LYS A 35 -34.59 -10.69 2.26
CA LYS A 35 -35.61 -11.63 1.84
C LYS A 35 -37.00 -11.01 1.69
N GLN A 36 -37.27 -9.87 2.35
CA GLN A 36 -38.54 -9.18 2.31
C GLN A 36 -38.64 -8.17 1.18
N THR A 37 -37.59 -7.36 1.00
CA THR A 37 -37.55 -6.29 0.00
C THR A 37 -36.88 -6.70 -1.29
N GLY A 38 -36.08 -7.78 -1.30
CA GLY A 38 -35.29 -8.21 -2.44
C GLY A 38 -34.07 -7.33 -2.72
N GLU A 39 -33.80 -6.32 -1.90
CA GLU A 39 -32.68 -5.40 -2.07
C GLU A 39 -31.34 -6.04 -1.64
N ALA A 40 -30.28 -5.68 -2.36
CA ALA A 40 -28.93 -6.03 -1.95
C ALA A 40 -28.48 -5.10 -0.82
N LYS A 41 -28.07 -5.69 0.30
CA LYS A 41 -27.50 -5.00 1.46
C LYS A 41 -26.04 -5.39 1.63
N GLU A 42 -25.24 -4.46 2.13
CA GLU A 42 -23.85 -4.73 2.49
C GLU A 42 -23.52 -4.10 3.84
N LEU A 43 -22.65 -4.78 4.59
CA LEU A 43 -22.08 -4.32 5.86
C LEU A 43 -20.58 -4.45 5.79
N THR A 44 -19.86 -3.37 6.08
CA THR A 44 -18.40 -3.37 6.10
C THR A 44 -17.90 -3.15 7.52
N GLU A 45 -17.07 -4.07 7.98
CA GLU A 45 -16.37 -3.98 9.25
C GLU A 45 -14.90 -3.61 9.02
N TRP A 46 -14.39 -2.74 9.88
CA TRP A 46 -13.02 -2.24 9.82
C TRP A 46 -12.17 -2.81 10.93
N HIS A 47 -11.16 -3.58 10.57
CA HIS A 47 -10.24 -4.25 11.49
C HIS A 47 -8.93 -3.49 11.57
N ARG A 48 -8.49 -3.14 12.79
CA ARG A 48 -7.17 -2.57 13.07
C ARG A 48 -6.20 -3.72 13.33
N ILE A 49 -5.11 -3.76 12.56
CA ILE A 49 -4.13 -4.84 12.58
C ILE A 49 -2.74 -4.25 12.74
N ASN A 50 -1.98 -4.80 13.68
CA ASN A 50 -0.62 -4.36 14.00
C ASN A 50 0.35 -5.46 13.65
N PHE A 51 1.38 -5.13 12.87
CA PHE A 51 2.52 -5.98 12.55
C PHE A 51 3.76 -5.49 13.26
N PHE A 52 4.68 -6.41 13.54
CA PHE A 52 5.94 -6.12 14.21
C PHE A 52 7.12 -6.67 13.41
N GLY A 53 8.30 -6.04 13.58
CA GLY A 53 9.55 -6.46 12.98
C GLY A 53 9.48 -6.59 11.47
N ARG A 54 10.00 -7.69 10.94
CA ARG A 54 10.09 -7.93 9.49
C ARG A 54 8.75 -7.88 8.75
N GLN A 55 7.68 -8.35 9.38
CA GLN A 55 6.35 -8.29 8.75
C GLN A 55 5.85 -6.85 8.60
N ALA A 56 6.18 -5.97 9.55
CA ALA A 56 5.88 -4.56 9.46
C ALA A 56 6.62 -3.89 8.29
N GLU A 57 7.89 -4.22 8.09
CA GLU A 57 8.69 -3.73 6.95
C GLU A 57 8.09 -4.18 5.61
N VAL A 58 7.77 -5.48 5.49
CA VAL A 58 7.12 -6.04 4.30
C VAL A 58 5.78 -5.37 4.03
N ALA A 59 4.95 -5.19 5.06
CA ALA A 59 3.68 -4.49 4.92
C ALA A 59 3.86 -3.07 4.39
N GLY A 60 4.80 -2.31 4.95
CA GLY A 60 5.09 -0.95 4.52
C GLY A 60 5.65 -0.84 3.11
N GLN A 61 6.48 -1.79 2.70
CA GLN A 61 7.12 -1.80 1.40
C GLN A 61 6.14 -2.15 0.27
N TYR A 62 5.30 -3.16 0.49
CA TYR A 62 4.52 -3.80 -0.58
C TYR A 62 3.03 -3.49 -0.56
N LEU A 63 2.45 -3.22 0.62
CA LEU A 63 1.03 -2.95 0.71
C LEU A 63 0.71 -1.49 0.39
N ARG A 64 -0.45 -1.29 -0.24
CA ARG A 64 -1.04 0.03 -0.52
C ARG A 64 -2.54 -0.03 -0.26
N LYS A 65 -3.19 1.11 -0.19
CA LYS A 65 -4.66 1.20 -0.16
C LYS A 65 -5.26 0.32 -1.26
N GLY A 66 -6.24 -0.49 -0.91
CA GLY A 66 -6.89 -1.44 -1.81
C GLY A 66 -6.20 -2.80 -1.96
N SER A 67 -4.97 -2.99 -1.44
CA SER A 67 -4.32 -4.30 -1.45
C SER A 67 -5.15 -5.32 -0.70
N GLN A 68 -5.33 -6.51 -1.28
CA GLN A 68 -5.99 -7.62 -0.62
C GLN A 68 -4.99 -8.45 0.17
N VAL A 69 -5.34 -8.75 1.42
CA VAL A 69 -4.47 -9.48 2.34
C VAL A 69 -5.22 -10.58 3.09
N TYR A 70 -4.50 -11.65 3.39
CA TYR A 70 -4.84 -12.65 4.36
C TYR A 70 -3.99 -12.40 5.62
N VAL A 71 -4.61 -12.37 6.77
CA VAL A 71 -3.93 -12.15 8.05
C VAL A 71 -4.39 -13.17 9.08
N GLU A 72 -3.44 -13.81 9.73
CA GLU A 72 -3.63 -14.59 10.95
C GLU A 72 -3.11 -13.81 12.15
N GLY A 73 -3.81 -13.89 13.27
CA GLY A 73 -3.38 -13.18 14.46
C GLY A 73 -4.29 -13.40 15.65
N SER A 74 -4.00 -12.69 16.73
CA SER A 74 -4.74 -12.74 17.98
C SER A 74 -5.35 -11.40 18.33
N LEU A 75 -6.57 -11.42 18.87
CA LEU A 75 -7.23 -10.21 19.39
C LEU A 75 -6.50 -9.73 20.64
N ARG A 76 -6.29 -8.43 20.72
CA ARG A 76 -5.72 -7.74 21.88
C ARG A 76 -6.57 -6.53 22.21
N THR A 77 -7.12 -6.50 23.40
CA THR A 77 -7.87 -5.36 23.93
C THR A 77 -6.99 -4.58 24.87
N ARG A 78 -6.85 -3.28 24.61
CA ARG A 78 -6.16 -2.33 25.49
C ARG A 78 -7.16 -1.37 26.09
N LYS A 79 -7.01 -1.14 27.39
CA LYS A 79 -7.70 -0.09 28.14
C LYS A 79 -6.89 1.19 28.04
N TRP A 80 -7.53 2.29 27.82
CA TRP A 80 -6.93 3.61 27.82
C TRP A 80 -7.90 4.65 28.39
N THR A 81 -7.38 5.74 28.88
CA THR A 81 -8.19 6.82 29.44
C THR A 81 -8.21 7.96 28.43
N ASP A 82 -9.38 8.47 28.10
CA ASP A 82 -9.51 9.62 27.22
C ASP A 82 -9.23 10.96 27.98
N LYS A 83 -9.32 12.07 27.24
CA LYS A 83 -9.06 13.41 27.79
C LYS A 83 -10.05 13.83 28.89
N ASP A 84 -11.21 13.21 28.93
CA ASP A 84 -12.28 13.44 29.87
C ASP A 84 -12.18 12.53 31.11
N GLY A 85 -11.10 11.76 31.23
CA GLY A 85 -10.87 10.81 32.31
C GLY A 85 -11.67 9.52 32.21
N GLN A 86 -12.37 9.28 31.09
CA GLN A 86 -13.18 8.08 30.88
C GLN A 86 -12.32 6.92 30.41
N GLU A 87 -12.57 5.76 30.99
CA GLU A 87 -11.95 4.51 30.55
C GLU A 87 -12.57 4.02 29.25
N LYS A 88 -11.74 3.80 28.25
CA LYS A 88 -12.13 3.26 26.94
C LYS A 88 -11.32 2.01 26.61
N TYR A 89 -11.89 1.16 25.78
CA TYR A 89 -11.26 -0.05 25.31
C TYR A 89 -11.06 0.04 23.80
N SER A 90 -9.89 -0.37 23.33
CA SER A 90 -9.58 -0.50 21.91
C SER A 90 -9.17 -1.94 21.65
N THR A 91 -9.90 -2.61 20.77
CA THR A 91 -9.59 -3.98 20.34
C THR A 91 -8.88 -3.90 19.00
N GLU A 92 -7.72 -4.54 18.94
CA GLU A 92 -6.85 -4.58 17.76
C GLU A 92 -6.41 -6.03 17.53
N ILE A 93 -5.94 -6.35 16.34
CA ILE A 93 -5.41 -7.65 16.01
C ILE A 93 -3.88 -7.54 15.95
N ARG A 94 -3.20 -8.31 16.77
CA ARG A 94 -1.78 -8.54 16.61
C ARG A 94 -1.59 -9.64 15.58
N ALA A 95 -1.01 -9.30 14.44
CA ALA A 95 -0.76 -10.26 13.38
C ALA A 95 0.43 -11.16 13.71
N ASP A 96 0.24 -12.45 13.48
CA ASP A 96 1.27 -13.49 13.59
C ASP A 96 1.77 -13.88 12.19
N ASN A 97 0.89 -13.84 11.17
CA ASN A 97 1.23 -14.14 9.79
C ASN A 97 0.43 -13.27 8.81
N MET A 98 1.02 -12.95 7.66
CA MET A 98 0.37 -12.19 6.59
C MET A 98 0.75 -12.75 5.22
N GLN A 99 -0.22 -12.81 4.33
CA GLN A 99 -0.03 -13.14 2.91
C GLN A 99 -0.77 -12.14 2.03
N MET A 100 -0.09 -11.63 1.01
CA MET A 100 -0.71 -10.80 -0.02
C MET A 100 -1.47 -11.69 -1.00
N LEU A 101 -2.75 -11.42 -1.23
CA LEU A 101 -3.62 -12.21 -2.11
C LEU A 101 -3.84 -11.55 -3.48
N GLY A 102 -3.55 -10.27 -3.61
CA GLY A 102 -3.70 -9.54 -4.87
C GLY A 102 -2.50 -9.76 -5.80
N SER A 103 -2.73 -9.77 -7.11
CA SER A 103 -1.67 -9.65 -8.11
C SER A 103 -0.97 -8.30 -7.92
N ARG A 104 0.36 -8.25 -8.14
CA ARG A 104 1.15 -7.01 -8.14
C ARG A 104 0.44 -5.95 -8.99
N GLN A 105 -0.11 -4.91 -8.35
CA GLN A 105 -0.63 -3.73 -9.01
C GLN A 105 0.60 -2.95 -9.52
N GLY A 106 1.01 -3.19 -10.76
CA GLY A 106 2.17 -2.51 -11.32
C GLY A 106 2.83 -3.14 -12.52
N SER A 107 2.18 -4.12 -13.20
CA SER A 107 2.69 -4.63 -14.47
C SER A 107 1.55 -4.73 -15.49
N GLY A 108 0.87 -3.61 -15.76
CA GLY A 108 0.05 -3.43 -16.93
C GLY A 108 0.94 -3.14 -18.13
N GLY A 109 1.75 -4.10 -18.56
CA GLY A 109 2.25 -4.10 -19.94
C GLY A 109 1.10 -4.48 -20.87
N PRO A 110 0.94 -3.83 -22.05
CA PRO A 110 -0.04 -4.25 -23.04
C PRO A 110 0.30 -5.68 -23.45
N GLY A 111 -0.56 -6.63 -23.10
CA GLY A 111 -0.49 -8.00 -23.59
C GLY A 111 -0.58 -8.00 -25.11
N PRO A 112 0.21 -8.83 -25.82
CA PRO A 112 0.04 -8.96 -27.25
C PRO A 112 -1.36 -9.51 -27.52
N ALA A 113 -2.14 -8.78 -28.31
CA ALA A 113 -3.42 -9.21 -28.83
C ALA A 113 -3.19 -10.50 -29.63
N GLY A 114 -3.56 -11.63 -29.07
CA GLY A 114 -3.60 -12.92 -29.75
C GLY A 114 -4.70 -12.90 -30.79
N GLY A 115 -4.34 -12.67 -32.04
CA GLY A 115 -5.22 -12.88 -33.17
C GLY A 115 -5.49 -14.40 -33.35
N GLY A 116 -6.75 -14.77 -33.16
CA GLY A 116 -7.24 -16.07 -33.58
C GLY A 116 -7.16 -16.19 -35.11
N GLY A 117 -6.47 -17.19 -35.59
CA GLY A 117 -6.44 -17.60 -36.99
C GLY A 117 -6.69 -19.10 -37.09
N GLN A 118 -7.89 -19.44 -37.44
CA GLN A 118 -8.33 -20.78 -37.82
C GLN A 118 -7.98 -20.94 -39.30
N GLY A 119 -7.30 -22.06 -39.70
CA GLY A 119 -7.08 -22.37 -41.09
C GLY A 119 -6.30 -23.66 -41.29
N GLY A 120 -6.92 -24.60 -41.89
CA GLY A 120 -6.55 -25.98 -42.13
C GLY A 120 -5.40 -26.23 -43.12
N PRO A 121 -5.14 -27.53 -43.44
CA PRO A 121 -3.91 -27.97 -44.07
C PRO A 121 -3.97 -27.82 -45.60
N GLY A 122 -2.89 -27.42 -46.20
CA GLY A 122 -2.70 -27.43 -47.67
C GLY A 122 -1.23 -27.45 -47.98
N ASP A 123 -0.80 -28.57 -48.54
CA ASP A 123 0.48 -28.81 -49.19
C ASP A 123 0.66 -27.83 -50.35
N ASP A 124 1.80 -27.19 -50.52
CA ASP A 124 2.42 -27.02 -51.84
C ASP A 124 3.88 -26.55 -51.72
N GLU A 125 4.71 -27.20 -52.49
CA GLU A 125 6.13 -26.92 -52.72
C GLU A 125 6.31 -25.69 -53.59
N GLY A 126 7.34 -24.86 -53.36
CA GLY A 126 7.69 -23.80 -54.32
C GLY A 126 8.80 -22.86 -53.90
N TYR A 127 10.02 -23.22 -54.22
CA TYR A 127 11.19 -22.42 -54.69
C TYR A 127 11.28 -20.90 -54.32
N GLY A 128 12.32 -20.58 -53.55
CA GLY A 128 13.32 -19.57 -53.78
C GLY A 128 12.92 -18.13 -54.13
N TYR A 129 13.43 -17.21 -53.36
CA TYR A 129 14.24 -16.07 -53.78
C TYR A 129 14.71 -15.31 -52.52
N GLU A 130 16.02 -15.20 -52.42
CA GLU A 130 16.70 -14.28 -51.50
C GLU A 130 16.24 -12.83 -51.79
N GLN A 131 15.67 -12.19 -50.82
CA GLN A 131 15.56 -10.73 -50.80
C GLN A 131 16.06 -10.23 -49.47
N GLN A 132 17.25 -9.65 -49.52
CA GLN A 132 17.87 -8.86 -48.45
C GLN A 132 16.90 -7.74 -48.01
N ALA A 133 16.22 -7.90 -46.88
CA ALA A 133 15.48 -6.85 -46.25
C ALA A 133 16.42 -6.05 -45.37
N GLN A 134 16.65 -4.79 -45.76
CA GLN A 134 17.38 -3.80 -45.04
C GLN A 134 16.74 -3.57 -43.66
N ALA A 135 17.56 -3.62 -42.61
CA ALA A 135 17.17 -3.29 -41.26
C ALA A 135 16.69 -1.85 -41.17
N PRO A 136 15.57 -1.56 -40.47
CA PRO A 136 15.14 -0.20 -40.24
C PRO A 136 16.10 0.49 -39.25
N ARG A 137 16.64 1.65 -39.68
CA ARG A 137 17.50 2.53 -38.88
C ARG A 137 16.73 3.01 -37.66
N ARG A 138 17.25 2.76 -36.46
CA ARG A 138 16.80 3.39 -35.21
C ARG A 138 16.94 4.90 -35.30
N PRO A 139 15.92 5.70 -34.95
CA PRO A 139 16.09 7.14 -34.77
C PRO A 139 17.02 7.40 -33.58
N ALA A 140 17.93 8.33 -33.73
CA ALA A 140 18.84 8.78 -32.68
C ALA A 140 18.05 9.43 -31.53
N PRO A 141 18.48 9.30 -30.25
CA PRO A 141 17.81 9.95 -29.15
C PRO A 141 18.02 11.47 -29.23
N ALA A 142 16.89 12.20 -29.19
CA ALA A 142 16.89 13.65 -29.13
C ALA A 142 17.63 14.15 -27.89
N SER A 143 18.54 15.11 -28.09
CA SER A 143 19.30 15.78 -27.05
C SER A 143 18.38 16.46 -26.03
N ARG A 144 18.56 16.12 -24.76
CA ARG A 144 17.93 16.80 -23.61
C ARG A 144 18.34 18.26 -23.56
N PRO A 145 17.44 19.22 -23.32
CA PRO A 145 17.82 20.57 -22.97
C PRO A 145 18.52 20.63 -21.62
N PRO A 146 19.46 21.58 -21.40
CA PRO A 146 20.19 21.67 -20.15
C PRO A 146 19.26 22.02 -18.97
N SER A 147 19.43 21.26 -17.88
CA SER A 147 18.76 21.46 -16.60
C SER A 147 19.05 22.87 -16.07
N ALA A 148 18.00 23.62 -15.79
CA ALA A 148 18.08 24.91 -15.11
C ALA A 148 18.65 24.74 -13.71
N ALA A 149 19.58 25.62 -13.31
CA ALA A 149 20.19 25.64 -11.99
C ALA A 149 19.14 25.82 -10.88
N PRO A 150 19.33 25.19 -9.69
CA PRO A 150 18.41 25.36 -8.57
C PRO A 150 18.50 26.76 -7.98
N ALA A 151 17.35 27.40 -7.75
CA ALA A 151 17.23 28.68 -7.08
C ALA A 151 17.79 28.62 -5.64
N PRO A 152 18.39 29.72 -5.12
CA PRO A 152 18.96 29.77 -3.78
C PRO A 152 17.85 29.64 -2.71
N ARG A 153 18.10 28.78 -1.70
CA ARG A 153 17.24 28.61 -0.53
C ARG A 153 17.17 29.90 0.28
N PRO A 154 16.00 30.34 0.76
CA PRO A 154 15.94 31.42 1.71
C PRO A 154 16.58 31.01 3.03
N ALA A 155 17.33 31.97 3.64
CA ALA A 155 17.99 31.80 4.91
C ALA A 155 16.97 31.59 6.05
N PRO A 156 17.32 30.79 7.11
CA PRO A 156 16.44 30.60 8.24
C PRO A 156 16.29 31.91 9.03
N ALA A 157 15.04 32.29 9.30
CA ALA A 157 14.69 33.42 10.14
C ALA A 157 15.23 33.24 11.56
N ALA A 158 15.82 34.29 12.10
CA ALA A 158 16.34 34.36 13.44
C ALA A 158 15.22 34.07 14.47
N LYS A 159 15.49 33.16 15.40
CA LYS A 159 14.62 32.89 16.54
C LYS A 159 14.66 34.12 17.50
N SER A 160 13.54 34.78 17.65
CA SER A 160 13.34 35.72 18.77
C SER A 160 13.32 34.95 20.09
N SER A 161 14.28 35.21 20.95
CA SER A 161 14.31 34.77 22.32
C SER A 161 13.27 35.57 23.10
N THR A 162 12.14 34.99 23.41
CA THR A 162 11.31 35.44 24.53
C THR A 162 11.55 34.47 25.68
N GLY A 163 12.20 35.01 26.72
CA GLY A 163 12.46 34.29 27.94
C GLY A 163 11.18 33.90 28.64
N PHE A 164 11.16 32.70 29.09
CA PHE A 164 10.40 32.21 30.22
C PHE A 164 11.38 31.41 31.07
N GLU A 165 12.13 32.15 31.82
CA GLU A 165 12.71 31.68 33.09
C GLU A 165 11.63 31.86 34.15
N ASP A 166 11.59 30.91 35.07
CA ASP A 166 10.73 30.78 36.25
C ASP A 166 9.39 30.07 36.02
N MET A 167 9.44 28.76 36.15
CA MET A 167 8.45 28.04 36.97
C MET A 167 9.16 26.90 37.68
N ASP A 168 9.50 27.22 38.93
CA ASP A 168 9.95 26.31 39.96
C ASP A 168 8.99 25.14 40.17
N ASP A 169 9.60 24.00 40.29
CA ASP A 169 9.28 22.84 41.12
C ASP A 169 8.13 23.01 42.10
N ASP A 170 7.17 22.09 41.96
CA ASP A 170 6.57 21.39 43.09
C ASP A 170 5.75 20.20 42.57
N ILE A 171 6.37 19.02 42.55
CA ILE A 171 5.67 17.76 42.44
C ILE A 171 5.66 17.11 43.83
N PRO A 172 4.54 17.08 44.55
CA PRO A 172 4.38 16.20 45.71
C PRO A 172 4.05 14.78 45.23
N PHE A 173 4.67 13.83 45.89
CA PHE A 173 4.55 12.38 45.80
C PHE A 173 3.13 11.85 45.89
#